data_454fc1d701800b887dd42eed3590f6bd
#
_entry.id   454fc1d701800b887dd42eed3590f6bd
#
_cell.length_a   1.000
_cell.length_b   1.000
_cell.length_c   1.000
_cell.angle_alpha   90.00
_cell.angle_beta   90.00
_cell.angle_gamma   90.00
#
_symmetry.space_group_name_H-M   'P 1'
#
loop_
_entity.id
_entity.type
_entity.pdbx_description
1 polymer ?
#
loop_
_entity_poly.entity_id
_entity_poly.type
_entity_poly.pdbx_seq_one_letter_code
_entity_poly.pdbx_strand_id
1 'polypeptide(L)'
;MAVPDLPRHGAGRPEVAPALFRLLAEAALSRAALDACGMPVVMVDAAVAARPISYVNRAFEGFFGYRAAEALGRPAAGLLFTDPGAAERLFHEPEARLLLLAQRKDGSQAHVEVAVGAVRSVDGRVTHWVLSFSDRTELEDLRAKLSRPST
;
A
#
# COMPACT_ATOMS: atom_id res chain seq x y z
N MET A 1 -3.72 -29.16 -46.76
CA MET A 1 -3.79 -30.33 -45.96
C MET A 1 -3.24 -30.14 -44.57
N ALA A 2 -2.08 -29.56 -44.47
CA ALA A 2 -1.50 -29.32 -43.16
C ALA A 2 -2.19 -28.20 -42.41
N VAL A 3 -2.97 -27.43 -43.08
CA VAL A 3 -3.62 -26.28 -42.51
C VAL A 3 -4.40 -26.56 -41.25
N PRO A 4 -5.12 -27.69 -41.14
CA PRO A 4 -5.85 -27.94 -39.90
C PRO A 4 -4.99 -28.04 -38.66
N ASP A 5 -3.73 -28.36 -38.80
CA ASP A 5 -2.84 -28.46 -37.65
C ASP A 5 -2.57 -27.10 -37.02
N LEU A 6 -2.50 -26.07 -37.87
CA LEU A 6 -2.24 -24.73 -37.37
C LEU A 6 -3.35 -24.22 -36.46
N PRO A 7 -4.63 -24.37 -36.81
CA PRO A 7 -5.70 -24.00 -35.93
C PRO A 7 -5.67 -24.78 -34.61
N ARG A 8 -5.24 -26.02 -34.66
CA ARG A 8 -5.18 -26.82 -33.45
C ARG A 8 -4.12 -26.34 -32.49
N HIS A 9 -3.01 -25.88 -33.01
CA HIS A 9 -2.00 -25.25 -32.18
C HIS A 9 -2.55 -24.00 -31.51
N GLY A 10 -3.35 -23.28 -32.24
CA GLY A 10 -4.01 -22.12 -31.68
C GLY A 10 -5.10 -22.47 -30.68
N ALA A 11 -5.65 -23.69 -30.73
CA ALA A 11 -6.75 -24.04 -29.86
C ALA A 11 -6.37 -23.99 -28.37
N GLY A 12 -5.15 -24.41 -28.01
CA GLY A 12 -4.68 -24.29 -26.64
C GLY A 12 -4.36 -22.87 -26.28
N ARG A 13 -3.80 -22.11 -27.21
CA ARG A 13 -3.43 -20.73 -26.96
C ARG A 13 -4.61 -19.80 -26.78
N PRO A 14 -5.68 -19.89 -27.61
CA PRO A 14 -6.85 -19.04 -27.37
C PRO A 14 -7.50 -19.26 -26.01
N GLU A 15 -7.38 -20.43 -25.43
CA GLU A 15 -7.92 -20.69 -24.10
C GLU A 15 -7.06 -20.03 -23.03
N VAL A 16 -5.74 -20.06 -23.19
CA VAL A 16 -4.80 -19.48 -22.22
C VAL A 16 -4.71 -17.96 -22.38
N ALA A 17 -4.62 -17.48 -23.62
CA ALA A 17 -4.41 -16.05 -23.88
C ALA A 17 -5.54 -15.17 -23.33
N PRO A 18 -6.84 -15.50 -23.51
CA PRO A 18 -7.89 -14.70 -22.92
C PRO A 18 -7.83 -14.65 -21.40
N ALA A 19 -7.49 -15.76 -20.75
CA ALA A 19 -7.35 -15.79 -19.30
C ALA A 19 -6.20 -14.91 -18.84
N LEU A 20 -5.06 -14.96 -19.55
CA LEU A 20 -3.93 -14.13 -19.22
C LEU A 20 -4.24 -12.65 -19.43
N PHE A 21 -4.87 -12.28 -20.54
CA PHE A 21 -5.29 -10.92 -20.79
C PHE A 21 -6.25 -10.42 -19.71
N ARG A 22 -7.15 -11.27 -19.26
CA ARG A 22 -8.10 -10.92 -18.21
C ARG A 22 -7.38 -10.64 -16.90
N LEU A 23 -6.42 -11.49 -16.53
CA LEU A 23 -5.62 -11.27 -15.33
C LEU A 23 -4.81 -9.98 -15.40
N LEU A 24 -4.20 -9.71 -16.55
CA LEU A 24 -3.44 -8.48 -16.75
C LEU A 24 -4.34 -7.25 -16.71
N ALA A 25 -5.52 -7.35 -17.31
CA ALA A 25 -6.50 -6.26 -17.30
C ALA A 25 -7.01 -5.98 -15.87
N GLU A 26 -7.27 -7.02 -15.11
CA GLU A 26 -7.68 -6.89 -13.70
C GLU A 26 -6.59 -6.26 -12.86
N ALA A 27 -5.34 -6.68 -13.05
CA ALA A 27 -4.21 -6.10 -12.35
C ALA A 27 -4.03 -4.63 -12.70
N ALA A 28 -4.14 -4.29 -13.97
CA ALA A 28 -4.03 -2.91 -14.43
C ALA A 28 -5.17 -2.05 -13.87
N LEU A 29 -6.39 -2.59 -13.83
CA LEU A 29 -7.55 -1.88 -13.29
C LEU A 29 -7.38 -1.66 -11.78
N SER A 30 -6.90 -2.65 -11.06
CA SER A 30 -6.66 -2.54 -9.63
C SER A 30 -5.60 -1.47 -9.33
N ARG A 31 -4.53 -1.44 -10.11
CA ARG A 31 -3.49 -0.43 -9.97
C ARG A 31 -4.03 0.96 -10.28
N ALA A 32 -4.81 1.08 -11.35
CA ALA A 32 -5.43 2.35 -11.71
C ALA A 32 -6.38 2.84 -10.62
N ALA A 33 -7.14 1.93 -10.01
CA ALA A 33 -8.04 2.27 -8.92
C ALA A 33 -7.26 2.77 -7.70
N LEU A 34 -6.16 2.11 -7.36
CA LEU A 34 -5.30 2.56 -6.26
C LEU A 34 -4.69 3.92 -6.54
N ASP A 35 -4.27 4.16 -7.79
CA ASP A 35 -3.72 5.46 -8.19
C ASP A 35 -4.78 6.55 -8.20
N ALA A 36 -6.01 6.21 -8.54
CA ALA A 36 -7.12 7.18 -8.52
C ALA A 36 -7.64 7.43 -7.11
N CYS A 37 -7.31 6.57 -6.16
CA CYS A 37 -7.71 6.72 -4.77
C CYS A 37 -7.00 7.93 -4.16
N GLY A 38 -7.77 8.82 -3.54
CA GLY A 38 -7.20 10.00 -2.89
C GLY A 38 -6.47 9.72 -1.59
N MET A 39 -6.50 8.49 -1.11
CA MET A 39 -5.88 8.08 0.13
C MET A 39 -4.51 7.46 -0.15
N PRO A 40 -3.45 7.88 0.54
CA PRO A 40 -2.14 7.25 0.37
C PRO A 40 -2.19 5.77 0.71
N VAL A 41 -1.62 4.94 -0.16
CA VAL A 41 -1.54 3.49 0.02
C VAL A 41 -0.11 3.04 -0.20
N VAL A 42 0.36 2.19 0.69
CA VAL A 42 1.70 1.59 0.64
C VAL A 42 1.56 0.09 0.82
N MET A 43 2.25 -0.69 -0.02
CA MET A 43 2.39 -2.12 0.21
C MET A 43 3.81 -2.42 0.62
N VAL A 44 3.97 -3.30 1.60
CA VAL A 44 5.28 -3.74 2.06
C VAL A 44 5.37 -5.25 1.97
N ASP A 45 6.60 -5.74 1.75
CA ASP A 45 6.89 -7.16 1.69
C ASP A 45 6.88 -7.73 3.12
N ALA A 46 6.07 -8.76 3.34
CA ALA A 46 5.98 -9.40 4.66
C ALA A 46 7.05 -10.46 4.88
N ALA A 47 7.68 -10.96 3.81
CA ALA A 47 8.67 -12.02 3.89
C ALA A 47 10.03 -11.52 4.37
N VAL A 48 10.30 -10.23 4.24
CA VAL A 48 11.56 -9.61 4.63
C VAL A 48 11.37 -8.86 5.95
N ALA A 49 12.25 -9.07 6.91
CA ALA A 49 12.10 -8.50 8.26
C ALA A 49 12.03 -6.98 8.26
N ALA A 50 12.76 -6.32 7.36
CA ALA A 50 12.74 -4.87 7.26
C ALA A 50 11.46 -4.33 6.62
N ARG A 51 10.62 -5.18 6.07
CA ARG A 51 9.38 -4.82 5.39
C ARG A 51 9.56 -3.71 4.38
N PRO A 52 10.36 -3.99 3.33
CA PRO A 52 10.62 -2.97 2.32
C PRO A 52 9.35 -2.65 1.54
N ILE A 53 9.24 -1.39 1.13
CA ILE A 53 8.11 -0.92 0.33
C ILE A 53 8.18 -1.57 -1.04
N SER A 54 7.07 -2.18 -1.48
CA SER A 54 6.97 -2.83 -2.79
C SER A 54 6.04 -2.07 -3.73
N TYR A 55 5.17 -1.20 -3.23
CA TYR A 55 4.27 -0.40 -4.05
C TYR A 55 3.82 0.83 -3.28
N VAL A 56 3.69 1.94 -3.99
CA VAL A 56 3.06 3.16 -3.48
C VAL A 56 2.16 3.71 -4.58
N ASN A 57 1.07 4.35 -4.18
CA ASN A 57 0.17 4.98 -5.14
C ASN A 57 0.50 6.46 -5.32
N ARG A 58 -0.23 7.11 -6.23
CA ARG A 58 0.01 8.53 -6.52
C ARG A 58 -0.28 9.42 -5.32
N ALA A 59 -1.32 9.12 -4.55
CA ALA A 59 -1.65 9.88 -3.35
C ALA A 59 -0.53 9.84 -2.32
N PHE A 60 0.19 8.71 -2.23
CA PHE A 60 1.36 8.60 -1.38
C PHE A 60 2.43 9.61 -1.78
N GLU A 61 2.72 9.69 -3.08
CA GLU A 61 3.74 10.62 -3.57
C GLU A 61 3.40 12.05 -3.22
N GLY A 62 2.14 12.43 -3.39
CA GLY A 62 1.69 13.78 -3.05
C GLY A 62 1.72 14.06 -1.56
N PHE A 63 1.35 13.10 -0.74
CA PHE A 63 1.29 13.30 0.70
C PHE A 63 2.66 13.27 1.37
N PHE A 64 3.48 12.27 1.07
CA PHE A 64 4.77 12.10 1.71
C PHE A 64 5.91 12.85 1.02
N GLY A 65 5.77 13.18 -0.24
CA GLY A 65 6.80 13.89 -0.99
C GLY A 65 7.88 13.02 -1.60
N TYR A 66 7.79 11.70 -1.44
CA TYR A 66 8.70 10.77 -2.09
C TYR A 66 8.13 10.34 -3.43
N ARG A 67 8.97 10.21 -4.43
CA ARG A 67 8.59 9.53 -5.65
C ARG A 67 8.61 8.03 -5.41
N ALA A 68 7.82 7.28 -6.16
CA ALA A 68 7.80 5.83 -6.04
C ALA A 68 9.22 5.24 -6.13
N ALA A 69 10.02 5.70 -7.08
CA ALA A 69 11.39 5.22 -7.26
C ALA A 69 12.27 5.45 -6.02
N GLU A 70 12.01 6.52 -5.27
CA GLU A 70 12.75 6.80 -4.04
C GLU A 70 12.31 5.92 -2.88
N ALA A 71 11.04 5.57 -2.85
CA ALA A 71 10.44 4.83 -1.72
C ALA A 71 10.61 3.33 -1.86
N LEU A 72 10.56 2.80 -3.08
CA LEU A 72 10.62 1.36 -3.32
C LEU A 72 11.89 0.75 -2.73
N GLY A 73 11.73 -0.37 -2.04
CA GLY A 73 12.83 -1.08 -1.42
C GLY A 73 13.26 -0.56 -0.06
N ARG A 74 12.73 0.58 0.37
CA ARG A 74 13.09 1.17 1.66
C ARG A 74 12.19 0.62 2.77
N PRO A 75 12.73 0.46 4.00
CA PRO A 75 11.91 0.04 5.13
C PRO A 75 10.83 1.09 5.42
N ALA A 76 9.57 0.67 5.44
CA ALA A 76 8.45 1.59 5.60
C ALA A 76 8.46 2.28 6.97
N ALA A 77 8.72 1.52 8.04
CA ALA A 77 8.64 2.07 9.39
C ALA A 77 9.61 3.23 9.60
N GLY A 78 10.86 3.05 9.17
CA GLY A 78 11.88 4.09 9.34
C GLY A 78 11.70 5.27 8.39
N LEU A 79 11.13 5.03 7.22
CA LEU A 79 10.95 6.10 6.23
C LEU A 79 9.76 7.00 6.55
N LEU A 80 8.65 6.41 7.00
CA LEU A 80 7.35 7.10 7.03
C LEU A 80 6.92 7.58 8.41
N PHE A 81 7.52 7.07 9.47
CA PHE A 81 7.06 7.36 10.83
C PHE A 81 8.18 7.93 11.69
N THR A 82 7.81 8.86 12.57
CA THR A 82 8.76 9.46 13.51
C THR A 82 9.23 8.47 14.57
N ASP A 83 8.38 7.49 14.90
CA ASP A 83 8.69 6.42 15.85
C ASP A 83 8.51 5.07 15.17
N PRO A 84 9.59 4.50 14.60
CA PRO A 84 9.49 3.20 13.93
C PRO A 84 9.06 2.07 14.87
N GLY A 85 9.40 2.16 16.16
CA GLY A 85 9.00 1.16 17.13
C GLY A 85 7.49 1.12 17.33
N ALA A 86 6.85 2.29 17.38
CA ALA A 86 5.40 2.36 17.45
C ALA A 86 4.75 1.82 16.17
N ALA A 87 5.35 2.10 15.03
CA ALA A 87 4.83 1.63 13.75
C ALA A 87 4.90 0.10 13.62
N GLU A 88 5.86 -0.55 14.28
CA GLU A 88 5.96 -2.00 14.24
C GLU A 88 4.69 -2.70 14.75
N ARG A 89 3.94 -2.06 15.61
CA ARG A 89 2.68 -2.61 16.12
C ARG A 89 1.67 -2.87 15.01
N LEU A 90 1.75 -2.15 13.91
CA LEU A 90 0.85 -2.34 12.76
C LEU A 90 0.93 -3.76 12.20
N PHE A 91 2.10 -4.38 12.28
CA PHE A 91 2.35 -5.68 11.66
C PHE A 91 2.12 -6.86 12.61
N HIS A 92 1.82 -6.57 13.87
CA HIS A 92 1.52 -7.59 14.87
C HIS A 92 0.02 -7.75 15.09
N GLU A 93 -0.75 -6.75 14.73
CA GLU A 93 -2.20 -6.75 14.88
C GLU A 93 -2.83 -6.45 13.51
N PRO A 94 -2.99 -7.48 12.65
CA PRO A 94 -3.63 -7.26 11.36
C PRO A 94 -5.04 -6.72 11.56
N GLU A 95 -5.45 -5.82 10.70
CA GLU A 95 -6.70 -5.09 10.79
C GLU A 95 -6.71 -4.02 11.88
N ALA A 96 -5.60 -3.79 12.53
CA ALA A 96 -5.49 -2.71 13.50
C ALA A 96 -5.55 -1.36 12.80
N ARG A 97 -6.03 -0.38 13.55
CA ARG A 97 -5.96 1.02 13.14
C ARG A 97 -5.21 1.76 14.23
N LEU A 98 -4.13 2.42 13.87
CA LEU A 98 -3.32 3.16 14.82
C LEU A 98 -3.21 4.60 14.39
N LEU A 99 -3.26 5.49 15.38
CA LEU A 99 -2.94 6.90 15.16
C LEU A 99 -1.45 7.07 15.38
N LEU A 100 -0.74 7.46 14.36
CA LEU A 100 0.72 7.59 14.38
C LEU A 100 1.13 8.95 13.83
N LEU A 101 2.33 9.35 14.17
CA LEU A 101 2.91 10.56 13.63
C LEU A 101 3.80 10.21 12.44
N ALA A 102 3.36 10.62 11.26
CA ALA A 102 4.09 10.38 10.02
C ALA A 102 5.07 11.51 9.78
N GLN A 103 6.15 11.20 9.07
CA GLN A 103 7.11 12.21 8.63
C GLN A 103 7.19 12.22 7.11
N ARG A 104 7.25 13.40 6.54
CA ARG A 104 7.40 13.60 5.11
C ARG A 104 8.86 13.77 4.73
N LYS A 105 9.13 13.68 3.43
CA LYS A 105 10.50 13.87 2.92
C LYS A 105 11.10 15.21 3.34
N ASP A 106 10.29 16.25 3.41
CA ASP A 106 10.74 17.60 3.80
C ASP A 106 10.92 17.78 5.31
N GLY A 107 10.69 16.72 6.10
CA GLY A 107 10.80 16.75 7.54
C GLY A 107 9.53 17.19 8.27
N SER A 108 8.51 17.63 7.55
CA SER A 108 7.24 17.98 8.18
C SER A 108 6.53 16.71 8.69
N GLN A 109 5.67 16.90 9.67
CA GLN A 109 4.96 15.80 10.33
C GLN A 109 3.45 15.93 10.15
N ALA A 110 2.77 14.81 10.24
CA ALA A 110 1.32 14.76 10.18
C ALA A 110 0.79 13.65 11.07
N HIS A 111 -0.31 13.90 11.74
CA HIS A 111 -1.04 12.86 12.46
C HIS A 111 -1.83 12.06 11.44
N VAL A 112 -1.59 10.77 11.37
CA VAL A 112 -2.27 9.89 10.42
C VAL A 112 -2.89 8.71 11.16
N GLU A 113 -4.08 8.34 10.72
CA GLU A 113 -4.65 7.05 11.10
C GLU A 113 -4.23 6.05 10.05
N VAL A 114 -3.56 5.00 10.48
CA VAL A 114 -3.05 3.97 9.59
C VAL A 114 -3.88 2.71 9.77
N ALA A 115 -4.43 2.22 8.68
CA ALA A 115 -5.13 0.95 8.65
C ALA A 115 -4.26 -0.07 7.92
N VAL A 116 -4.21 -1.29 8.43
CA VAL A 116 -3.39 -2.36 7.86
C VAL A 116 -4.27 -3.50 7.41
N GLY A 117 -4.02 -3.98 6.20
CA GLY A 117 -4.63 -5.19 5.68
C GLY A 117 -3.56 -6.19 5.28
N ALA A 118 -3.86 -7.47 5.40
CA ALA A 118 -2.95 -8.52 4.99
C ALA A 118 -3.32 -9.04 3.60
N VAL A 119 -2.32 -9.20 2.74
CA VAL A 119 -2.45 -9.91 1.48
C VAL A 119 -1.90 -11.31 1.69
N ARG A 120 -2.73 -12.30 1.42
CA ARG A 120 -2.37 -13.71 1.67
C ARG A 120 -2.27 -14.47 0.38
N SER A 121 -1.35 -15.42 0.36
CA SER A 121 -1.25 -16.40 -0.72
C SER A 121 -2.34 -17.47 -0.55
N VAL A 122 -2.42 -18.36 -1.54
CA VAL A 122 -3.43 -19.43 -1.55
C VAL A 122 -3.32 -20.32 -0.30
N ASP A 123 -2.10 -20.51 0.22
CA ASP A 123 -1.86 -21.31 1.43
C ASP A 123 -2.11 -20.54 2.73
N GLY A 124 -2.59 -19.31 2.65
CA GLY A 124 -2.91 -18.51 3.83
C GLY A 124 -1.76 -17.71 4.40
N ARG A 125 -0.56 -17.82 3.82
CA ARG A 125 0.60 -17.07 4.31
C ARG A 125 0.48 -15.60 3.90
N VAL A 126 0.80 -14.69 4.82
CA VAL A 126 0.84 -13.26 4.50
C VAL A 126 2.07 -12.98 3.65
N THR A 127 1.84 -12.46 2.46
CA THR A 127 2.91 -12.11 1.52
C THR A 127 3.23 -10.61 1.56
N HIS A 128 2.21 -9.80 1.81
CA HIS A 128 2.36 -8.34 1.85
C HIS A 128 1.42 -7.77 2.90
N TRP A 129 1.79 -6.60 3.40
CA TRP A 129 0.90 -5.76 4.19
C TRP A 129 0.52 -4.55 3.36
N VAL A 130 -0.74 -4.14 3.42
CA VAL A 130 -1.22 -2.93 2.77
C VAL A 130 -1.53 -1.92 3.84
N LEU A 131 -0.89 -0.76 3.77
CA LEU A 131 -1.12 0.34 4.69
C LEU A 131 -1.88 1.44 3.96
N SER A 132 -2.95 1.93 4.55
CA SER A 132 -3.66 3.11 4.07
C SER A 132 -3.63 4.18 5.15
N PHE A 133 -3.53 5.43 4.71
CA PHE A 133 -3.30 6.55 5.61
C PHE A 133 -4.42 7.57 5.47
N SER A 134 -4.99 7.98 6.60
CA SER A 134 -5.93 9.09 6.65
C SER A 134 -5.29 10.21 7.44
N ASP A 135 -5.22 11.39 6.84
CA ASP A 135 -4.66 12.55 7.52
C ASP A 135 -5.63 13.02 8.60
N ARG A 136 -5.17 13.01 9.83
CA ARG A 136 -5.95 13.40 11.00
C ARG A 136 -5.39 14.65 11.69
N THR A 137 -4.45 15.33 11.04
CA THR A 137 -3.77 16.48 11.64
C THR A 137 -4.74 17.55 12.08
N GLU A 138 -5.67 17.93 11.22
CA GLU A 138 -6.65 18.96 11.54
C GLU A 138 -7.56 18.52 12.70
N LEU A 139 -8.02 17.27 12.67
CA LEU A 139 -8.88 16.74 13.72
C LEU A 139 -8.14 16.68 15.06
N GLU A 140 -6.89 16.26 15.05
CA GLU A 140 -6.10 16.18 16.28
C GLU A 140 -5.78 17.57 16.83
N ASP A 141 -5.51 18.55 15.97
CA ASP A 141 -5.31 19.93 16.38
C ASP A 141 -6.58 20.47 17.03
N LEU A 142 -7.73 20.17 16.48
CA LEU A 142 -9.01 20.60 17.03
C LEU A 142 -9.27 19.95 18.38
N ARG A 143 -9.01 18.65 18.50
CA ARG A 143 -9.14 17.95 19.78
C ARG A 143 -8.23 18.55 20.83
N ALA A 144 -7.01 18.87 20.49
CA ALA A 144 -6.06 19.48 21.42
C ALA A 144 -6.58 20.84 21.91
N LYS A 145 -7.17 21.63 21.03
CA LYS A 145 -7.77 22.92 21.39
C LYS A 145 -8.95 22.75 22.33
N LEU A 146 -9.81 21.77 22.05
CA LEU A 146 -10.99 21.53 22.88
C LEU A 146 -10.67 20.93 24.24
N SER A 147 -9.57 20.21 24.38
CA SER A 147 -9.18 19.60 25.64
C SER A 147 -8.34 20.50 26.53
N ARG A 148 -7.92 21.69 26.04
CA ARG A 148 -7.19 22.63 26.87
C ARG A 148 -8.11 23.22 27.93
N PRO A 149 -7.64 23.29 29.19
CA PRO A 149 -8.43 23.97 30.22
C PRO A 149 -8.60 25.44 29.85
N SER A 150 -9.79 25.94 30.06
CA SER A 150 -9.99 27.36 29.86
C SER A 150 -9.39 28.13 31.04
N THR A 151 -8.62 29.12 30.75
CA THR A 151 -7.94 29.93 31.77
C THR A 151 -8.54 31.32 31.83
#